data_2bb6ba0efb7da70194c82c48c5cd3c5e
#
_entry.id   2bb6ba0efb7da70194c82c48c5cd3c5e
#
_cell.length_a   1.000
_cell.length_b   1.000
_cell.length_c   1.000
_cell.angle_alpha   90.00
_cell.angle_beta   90.00
_cell.angle_gamma   90.00
#
_symmetry.space_group_name_H-M   'P 1'
#
loop_
_entity.id
_entity.type
_entity.pdbx_description
1 polymer ?
#
loop_
_entity_poly.entity_id
_entity_poly.type
_entity_poly.pdbx_seq_one_letter_code
_entity_poly.pdbx_strand_id
1 'polypeptide(L)'
;MLKRAALSSGLVSLTLTLPLLAACSRTAAAPAGGGRGGRGESGGVPVVVAQVALKDVPVDIDGIGNVEASAMISVRAQVTGQLTEVFFHEGDFVKKGDHIFSLDARPFEAMLQQAQANLVRDEALLSQSEANLTRDASNAEYSQLTAERQALLTTRGILSKDQADQSRAAADATAATVKADKAAIESARAQLAAQRAAVDNAKVALSYTVIRSPINGRTGNLAVKSGNLVTANSTELMTIAQIQPVNVTFAVPATHLPTIKRAMTGGALSVIATPQDADAKPATGALSFIDNAVDATTDTIKLKATFQNPDRHLWPGQFARVKLRLRTLQQATIVPQQALQTGQDGQFVFVVKPDSTVEQRPVTAGQRVNDDVVIEKGLKPGETVVKEGQLRLEQGTRVQRSDPNGNTGGRTGGRGRSGRGGGGRSGGQGAGGR
;
A
#
# COMPACT_ATOMS: atom_id res chain seq x y z
N MET A 1 -20.40 -37.71 29.37
CA MET A 1 -21.85 -37.44 29.30
C MET A 1 -22.17 -37.04 27.89
N LEU A 2 -22.37 -37.91 26.99
CA LEU A 2 -23.63 -38.49 26.47
C LEU A 2 -24.75 -37.49 26.26
N LYS A 3 -25.04 -37.18 24.99
CA LYS A 3 -26.36 -37.41 24.38
C LYS A 3 -26.31 -37.31 22.87
N ARG A 4 -26.61 -38.43 22.25
CA ARG A 4 -26.98 -38.68 20.85
C ARG A 4 -28.43 -38.25 20.62
N ALA A 5 -28.77 -37.85 19.38
CA ALA A 5 -30.02 -38.10 18.66
C ALA A 5 -29.72 -37.72 17.19
N ALA A 6 -29.78 -38.48 16.20
CA ALA A 6 -30.45 -39.57 15.53
C ALA A 6 -31.79 -39.20 14.87
N LEU A 7 -31.84 -39.55 13.54
CA LEU A 7 -32.97 -39.80 12.62
C LEU A 7 -33.75 -38.56 12.12
N SER A 8 -34.12 -38.46 10.80
CA SER A 8 -34.77 -39.50 9.98
C SER A 8 -34.76 -39.17 8.48
N SER A 9 -34.62 -40.17 7.70
CA SER A 9 -35.03 -40.51 6.37
C SER A 9 -36.36 -39.89 5.86
N GLY A 10 -36.38 -39.55 4.56
CA GLY A 10 -37.59 -39.20 3.83
C GLY A 10 -37.37 -39.48 2.35
N LEU A 11 -37.51 -40.75 1.98
CA LEU A 11 -37.61 -41.29 0.62
C LEU A 11 -39.04 -41.03 0.10
N VAL A 12 -39.20 -40.31 -1.00
CA VAL A 12 -40.47 -40.32 -1.78
C VAL A 12 -40.15 -40.55 -3.25
N SER A 13 -40.39 -41.80 -3.63
CA SER A 13 -40.62 -42.25 -4.99
C SER A 13 -41.97 -41.74 -5.46
N LEU A 14 -42.03 -41.21 -6.69
CA LEU A 14 -43.33 -41.19 -7.40
C LEU A 14 -43.08 -41.47 -8.91
N THR A 15 -43.68 -42.53 -9.31
CA THR A 15 -43.82 -43.24 -10.54
C THR A 15 -44.54 -42.42 -11.64
N LEU A 16 -44.00 -42.50 -12.84
CA LEU A 16 -44.57 -43.06 -14.10
C LEU A 16 -46.02 -42.73 -14.43
N THR A 17 -46.26 -41.98 -15.52
CA THR A 17 -47.33 -42.31 -16.50
C THR A 17 -47.02 -41.69 -17.86
N LEU A 18 -46.90 -42.57 -18.84
CA LEU A 18 -46.96 -42.36 -20.29
C LEU A 18 -48.44 -42.36 -20.70
N PRO A 19 -48.90 -41.60 -21.67
CA PRO A 19 -49.71 -42.22 -22.73
C PRO A 19 -49.20 -41.96 -24.14
N LEU A 20 -49.10 -43.05 -24.82
CA LEU A 20 -49.08 -43.22 -26.26
C LEU A 20 -50.44 -42.80 -26.88
N LEU A 21 -50.43 -42.01 -27.95
CA LEU A 21 -51.56 -42.02 -28.91
C LEU A 21 -51.02 -41.75 -30.32
N ALA A 22 -51.40 -42.66 -31.13
CA ALA A 22 -50.98 -42.87 -32.51
C ALA A 22 -51.83 -42.08 -33.55
N ALA A 23 -51.20 -41.92 -34.69
CA ALA A 23 -51.75 -41.96 -36.05
C ALA A 23 -52.66 -40.82 -36.57
N CYS A 24 -52.19 -40.19 -37.62
CA CYS A 24 -52.90 -40.42 -38.93
C CYS A 24 -52.09 -39.76 -40.06
N SER A 25 -51.71 -40.58 -40.96
CA SER A 25 -51.26 -40.29 -42.32
C SER A 25 -52.31 -39.57 -43.17
N ARG A 26 -51.91 -38.59 -43.94
CA ARG A 26 -52.60 -38.28 -45.24
C ARG A 26 -51.54 -37.77 -46.22
N THR A 27 -51.36 -38.65 -47.21
CA THR A 27 -50.72 -38.40 -48.49
C THR A 27 -51.61 -37.48 -49.32
N ALA A 28 -51.03 -36.44 -49.91
CA ALA A 28 -51.61 -35.79 -51.07
C ALA A 28 -50.50 -35.26 -52.00
N ALA A 29 -50.65 -35.61 -53.23
CA ALA A 29 -49.85 -35.59 -54.42
C ALA A 29 -49.25 -34.22 -54.79
N ALA A 30 -48.12 -34.30 -55.47
CA ALA A 30 -47.51 -33.24 -56.27
C ALA A 30 -48.37 -32.85 -57.50
N PRO A 31 -48.08 -31.62 -58.00
CA PRO A 31 -47.78 -31.60 -59.41
C PRO A 31 -46.40 -31.01 -59.73
N ALA A 32 -45.81 -31.65 -60.72
CA ALA A 32 -44.62 -31.20 -61.43
C ALA A 32 -44.91 -29.94 -62.27
N GLY A 33 -43.97 -29.04 -62.29
CA GLY A 33 -44.04 -27.88 -63.17
C GLY A 33 -42.69 -27.11 -63.14
N GLY A 34 -41.88 -27.36 -64.09
CA GLY A 34 -40.72 -26.90 -64.69
C GLY A 34 -40.31 -25.43 -64.47
N GLY A 35 -39.03 -25.19 -64.50
CA GLY A 35 -38.47 -23.88 -64.65
C GLY A 35 -36.98 -23.87 -64.37
N ARG A 36 -36.21 -24.26 -65.38
CA ARG A 36 -34.75 -23.93 -65.44
C ARG A 36 -34.52 -22.48 -65.24
N GLY A 37 -33.60 -22.17 -64.30
CA GLY A 37 -33.03 -20.85 -64.11
C GLY A 37 -31.75 -20.99 -63.33
N GLY A 38 -30.71 -21.57 -63.92
CA GLY A 38 -29.34 -21.45 -63.44
C GLY A 38 -28.95 -20.01 -63.55
N ARG A 39 -29.00 -19.27 -62.41
CA ARG A 39 -28.25 -18.04 -62.22
C ARG A 39 -27.03 -18.39 -61.35
N GLY A 40 -25.91 -18.44 -62.05
CA GLY A 40 -24.61 -18.45 -61.36
C GLY A 40 -24.55 -17.30 -60.36
N GLU A 41 -24.66 -17.63 -59.07
CA GLU A 41 -24.33 -16.71 -57.98
C GLU A 41 -22.83 -16.53 -57.96
N SER A 42 -22.37 -15.53 -58.75
CA SER A 42 -21.02 -14.96 -58.58
C SER A 42 -20.95 -14.01 -57.38
N GLY A 43 -21.79 -14.25 -56.39
CA GLY A 43 -21.78 -13.48 -55.12
C GLY A 43 -20.88 -14.15 -54.12
N GLY A 44 -19.75 -13.55 -53.78
CA GLY A 44 -18.92 -14.01 -52.67
C GLY A 44 -19.71 -14.03 -51.37
N VAL A 45 -19.33 -14.91 -50.45
CA VAL A 45 -19.91 -14.97 -49.09
C VAL A 45 -19.73 -13.63 -48.40
N PRO A 46 -20.78 -12.98 -47.88
CA PRO A 46 -20.65 -11.73 -47.17
C PRO A 46 -19.93 -11.96 -45.85
N VAL A 47 -18.84 -11.21 -45.62
CA VAL A 47 -17.98 -11.30 -44.40
C VAL A 47 -17.63 -9.92 -43.88
N VAL A 48 -17.56 -9.79 -42.55
CA VAL A 48 -16.97 -8.64 -41.90
C VAL A 48 -15.48 -8.91 -41.71
N VAL A 49 -14.67 -7.95 -42.09
CA VAL A 49 -13.21 -8.09 -42.04
C VAL A 49 -12.60 -7.13 -41.03
N ALA A 50 -11.44 -7.50 -40.51
CA ALA A 50 -10.60 -6.65 -39.69
C ALA A 50 -9.16 -6.64 -40.22
N GLN A 51 -8.44 -5.54 -40.06
CA GLN A 51 -7.03 -5.48 -40.38
C GLN A 51 -6.19 -5.96 -39.23
N VAL A 52 -5.14 -6.71 -39.55
CA VAL A 52 -4.09 -7.08 -38.61
C VAL A 52 -3.29 -5.82 -38.25
N ALA A 53 -3.41 -5.38 -37.02
CA ALA A 53 -2.75 -4.16 -36.51
C ALA A 53 -1.52 -4.48 -35.66
N LEU A 54 -0.58 -3.55 -35.67
CA LEU A 54 0.50 -3.52 -34.68
C LEU A 54 0.08 -2.63 -33.50
N LYS A 55 0.20 -3.16 -32.29
CA LYS A 55 -0.13 -2.41 -31.08
C LYS A 55 0.80 -2.82 -29.93
N ASP A 56 1.11 -1.87 -29.07
CA ASP A 56 1.81 -2.17 -27.82
C ASP A 56 0.82 -2.82 -26.86
N VAL A 57 1.11 -4.07 -26.48
CA VAL A 57 0.24 -4.89 -25.66
C VAL A 57 0.87 -5.09 -24.27
N PRO A 58 0.25 -4.57 -23.22
CA PRO A 58 0.72 -4.83 -21.86
C PRO A 58 0.42 -6.29 -21.47
N VAL A 59 1.40 -6.93 -20.85
CA VAL A 59 1.27 -8.23 -20.21
C VAL A 59 1.05 -7.98 -18.72
N ASP A 60 -0.20 -7.99 -18.33
CA ASP A 60 -0.61 -7.66 -16.95
C ASP A 60 -1.07 -8.93 -16.21
N ILE A 61 -0.83 -8.98 -14.92
CA ILE A 61 -1.45 -9.93 -13.99
C ILE A 61 -2.49 -9.16 -13.20
N ASP A 62 -3.74 -9.63 -13.27
CA ASP A 62 -4.84 -9.04 -12.52
C ASP A 62 -4.89 -9.61 -11.10
N GLY A 63 -5.24 -8.77 -10.15
CA GLY A 63 -5.43 -9.13 -8.76
C GLY A 63 -6.39 -8.19 -8.05
N ILE A 64 -6.77 -8.55 -6.84
CA ILE A 64 -7.51 -7.69 -5.94
C ILE A 64 -6.59 -7.37 -4.76
N GLY A 65 -6.46 -6.11 -4.43
CA GLY A 65 -5.64 -5.64 -3.32
C GLY A 65 -6.45 -4.86 -2.29
N ASN A 66 -5.88 -4.77 -1.11
CA ASN A 66 -6.34 -3.89 -0.05
C ASN A 66 -5.37 -2.73 0.10
N VAL A 67 -5.91 -1.52 0.18
CA VAL A 67 -5.14 -0.30 0.41
C VAL A 67 -4.78 -0.21 1.89
N GLU A 68 -3.52 -0.04 2.20
CA GLU A 68 -2.98 0.06 3.55
C GLU A 68 -2.24 1.39 3.72
N ALA A 69 -2.35 2.02 4.88
CA ALA A 69 -1.49 3.14 5.22
C ALA A 69 -0.02 2.69 5.20
N SER A 70 0.90 3.54 4.72
CA SER A 70 2.34 3.23 4.77
C SER A 70 2.84 3.04 6.19
N ALA A 71 2.29 3.81 7.13
CA ALA A 71 2.48 3.66 8.56
C ALA A 71 1.18 4.05 9.27
N MET A 72 0.86 3.30 10.32
CA MET A 72 -0.24 3.61 11.23
C MET A 72 0.31 3.55 12.64
N ILE A 73 0.17 4.64 13.38
CA ILE A 73 0.68 4.75 14.75
C ILE A 73 -0.48 5.12 15.67
N SER A 74 -0.60 4.34 16.74
CA SER A 74 -1.45 4.67 17.89
C SER A 74 -0.68 5.59 18.83
N VAL A 75 -1.13 6.83 18.97
CA VAL A 75 -0.53 7.82 19.87
C VAL A 75 -1.02 7.55 21.28
N ARG A 76 -0.07 7.34 22.20
CA ARG A 76 -0.35 7.08 23.61
C ARG A 76 0.41 8.07 24.49
N ALA A 77 -0.15 8.39 25.66
CA ALA A 77 0.55 9.16 26.68
C ALA A 77 1.69 8.33 27.27
N GLN A 78 2.88 8.94 27.43
CA GLN A 78 4.03 8.28 28.06
C GLN A 78 4.07 8.52 29.58
N VAL A 79 3.35 9.54 30.05
CA VAL A 79 3.17 9.87 31.46
C VAL A 79 1.69 9.97 31.82
N THR A 80 1.37 9.69 33.06
CA THR A 80 0.00 9.82 33.58
C THR A 80 -0.26 11.29 33.94
N GLY A 81 -1.36 11.86 33.42
CA GLY A 81 -1.74 13.23 33.70
C GLY A 81 -3.10 13.59 33.11
N GLN A 82 -3.61 14.75 33.47
CA GLN A 82 -4.85 15.28 32.90
C GLN A 82 -4.56 15.86 31.52
N LEU A 83 -5.38 15.52 30.50
CA LEU A 83 -5.32 16.13 29.18
C LEU A 83 -5.89 17.55 29.26
N THR A 84 -5.07 18.56 29.02
CA THR A 84 -5.46 19.98 29.09
C THR A 84 -5.99 20.49 27.77
N GLU A 85 -5.23 20.28 26.70
CA GLU A 85 -5.54 20.84 25.38
C GLU A 85 -5.32 19.84 24.25
N VAL A 86 -6.08 20.01 23.17
CA VAL A 86 -5.99 19.28 21.90
C VAL A 86 -5.83 20.32 20.80
N PHE A 87 -4.78 20.22 19.99
CA PHE A 87 -4.37 21.24 19.01
C PHE A 87 -4.71 20.90 17.56
N PHE A 88 -5.61 19.95 17.33
CA PHE A 88 -6.03 19.55 15.99
C PHE A 88 -7.53 19.21 15.99
N HIS A 89 -8.11 19.10 14.79
CA HIS A 89 -9.44 18.53 14.61
C HIS A 89 -9.33 17.12 14.02
N GLU A 90 -10.32 16.30 14.32
CA GLU A 90 -10.38 14.93 13.78
C GLU A 90 -10.36 14.96 12.24
N GLY A 91 -9.47 14.18 11.67
CA GLY A 91 -9.28 14.16 10.21
C GLY A 91 -8.30 15.16 9.64
N ASP A 92 -7.69 16.03 10.45
CA ASP A 92 -6.66 16.97 10.02
C ASP A 92 -5.36 16.26 9.61
N PHE A 93 -4.59 16.94 8.75
CA PHE A 93 -3.25 16.50 8.40
C PHE A 93 -2.23 17.14 9.33
N VAL A 94 -1.42 16.30 9.96
CA VAL A 94 -0.33 16.71 10.85
C VAL A 94 1.02 16.32 10.26
N LYS A 95 2.03 17.14 10.55
CA LYS A 95 3.43 16.85 10.23
C LYS A 95 4.14 16.26 11.42
N LYS A 96 5.19 15.51 11.15
CA LYS A 96 6.10 15.03 12.19
C LYS A 96 6.63 16.21 13.02
N GLY A 97 6.46 16.13 14.36
CA GLY A 97 6.87 17.18 15.30
C GLY A 97 5.76 18.17 15.67
N ASP A 98 4.63 18.20 14.93
CA ASP A 98 3.52 19.06 15.30
C ASP A 98 2.99 18.74 16.70
N HIS A 99 2.65 19.76 17.46
CA HIS A 99 2.06 19.65 18.78
C HIS A 99 0.60 19.22 18.64
N ILE A 100 0.25 18.09 19.24
CA ILE A 100 -1.10 17.50 19.10
C ILE A 100 -1.86 17.48 20.41
N PHE A 101 -1.19 17.22 21.55
CA PHE A 101 -1.80 17.22 22.87
C PHE A 101 -0.89 17.84 23.92
N SER A 102 -1.50 18.49 24.91
CA SER A 102 -0.85 18.89 26.16
C SER A 102 -1.46 18.18 27.34
N LEU A 103 -0.60 17.70 28.23
CA LEU A 103 -0.96 17.22 29.56
C LEU A 103 -0.65 18.32 30.60
N ASP A 104 -1.24 18.24 31.78
CA ASP A 104 -0.93 19.12 32.90
C ASP A 104 0.56 18.99 33.28
N ALA A 105 1.33 20.02 32.98
CA ALA A 105 2.77 20.06 33.21
C ALA A 105 3.14 20.41 34.66
N ARG A 106 2.26 21.04 35.44
CA ARG A 106 2.52 21.57 36.77
C ARG A 106 3.16 20.56 37.75
N PRO A 107 2.71 19.32 37.86
CA PRO A 107 3.34 18.32 38.70
C PRO A 107 4.79 18.00 38.28
N PHE A 108 5.05 17.93 36.97
CA PHE A 108 6.35 17.62 36.39
C PHE A 108 7.32 18.81 36.53
N GLU A 109 6.82 20.03 36.36
CA GLU A 109 7.59 21.26 36.65
C GLU A 109 8.02 21.34 38.10
N ALA A 110 7.11 21.02 39.06
CA ALA A 110 7.43 20.98 40.47
C ALA A 110 8.48 19.89 40.77
N MET A 111 8.42 18.73 40.17
CA MET A 111 9.44 17.67 40.30
C MET A 111 10.80 18.12 39.75
N LEU A 112 10.82 18.82 38.61
CA LEU A 112 12.02 19.35 38.01
C LEU A 112 12.65 20.42 38.94
N GLN A 113 11.85 21.35 39.46
CA GLN A 113 12.32 22.37 40.43
C GLN A 113 12.88 21.73 41.68
N GLN A 114 12.26 20.69 42.23
CA GLN A 114 12.77 19.96 43.39
C GLN A 114 14.12 19.30 43.10
N ALA A 115 14.25 18.62 41.94
CA ALA A 115 15.52 18.01 41.52
C ALA A 115 16.63 19.06 41.33
N GLN A 116 16.30 20.21 40.74
CA GLN A 116 17.23 21.31 40.57
C GLN A 116 17.70 21.92 41.93
N ALA A 117 16.78 22.08 42.88
CA ALA A 117 17.12 22.56 44.23
C ALA A 117 18.06 21.57 44.94
N ASN A 118 17.82 20.26 44.80
CA ASN A 118 18.72 19.25 45.34
C ASN A 118 20.12 19.29 44.68
N LEU A 119 20.18 19.52 43.37
CA LEU A 119 21.44 19.69 42.64
C LEU A 119 22.26 20.85 43.21
N VAL A 120 21.64 22.02 43.37
CA VAL A 120 22.30 23.21 43.95
C VAL A 120 22.83 22.95 45.38
N ARG A 121 22.04 22.22 46.19
CA ARG A 121 22.48 21.81 47.53
C ARG A 121 23.74 20.94 47.47
N ASP A 122 23.77 19.95 46.57
CA ASP A 122 24.89 19.01 46.47
C ASP A 122 26.14 19.66 45.84
N GLU A 123 25.95 20.66 44.95
CA GLU A 123 27.04 21.53 44.48
C GLU A 123 27.67 22.36 45.63
N ALA A 124 26.83 22.87 46.54
CA ALA A 124 27.32 23.57 47.73
C ALA A 124 28.10 22.65 48.68
N LEU A 125 27.64 21.39 48.86
CA LEU A 125 28.35 20.39 49.69
C LEU A 125 29.70 20.01 49.06
N LEU A 126 29.81 19.88 47.75
CA LEU A 126 31.08 19.67 47.08
C LEU A 126 32.03 20.83 47.29
N SER A 127 31.56 22.06 47.13
CA SER A 127 32.36 23.29 47.38
C SER A 127 32.85 23.37 48.81
N GLN A 128 32.02 22.99 49.80
CA GLN A 128 32.40 22.90 51.19
C GLN A 128 33.52 21.86 51.42
N SER A 129 33.39 20.67 50.78
CA SER A 129 34.43 19.63 50.90
C SER A 129 35.75 20.05 50.26
N GLU A 130 35.72 20.77 49.14
CA GLU A 130 36.90 21.31 48.48
C GLU A 130 37.58 22.41 49.31
N ALA A 131 36.79 23.28 50.02
CA ALA A 131 37.31 24.26 50.94
C ALA A 131 37.94 23.59 52.16
N ASN A 132 37.35 22.51 52.69
CA ASN A 132 37.94 21.72 53.76
C ASN A 132 39.30 21.14 53.36
N LEU A 133 39.38 20.53 52.21
CA LEU A 133 40.62 19.97 51.64
C LEU A 133 41.69 21.06 51.52
N THR A 134 41.32 22.24 51.02
CA THR A 134 42.26 23.36 50.88
C THR A 134 42.86 23.78 52.24
N ARG A 135 42.01 23.92 53.28
CA ARG A 135 42.45 24.22 54.67
C ARG A 135 43.39 23.13 55.22
N ASP A 136 42.97 21.86 55.07
CA ASP A 136 43.69 20.74 55.71
C ASP A 136 44.95 20.37 54.93
N ALA A 137 44.97 20.61 53.58
CA ALA A 137 46.21 20.54 52.81
C ALA A 137 47.27 21.55 53.26
N SER A 138 46.87 22.83 53.57
CA SER A 138 47.76 23.81 54.06
C SER A 138 48.31 23.46 55.49
N ASN A 139 47.45 22.88 56.35
CA ASN A 139 47.88 22.41 57.68
C ASN A 139 48.81 21.20 57.54
N ALA A 140 48.62 20.30 56.66
CA ALA A 140 49.46 19.13 56.39
C ALA A 140 50.82 19.55 55.85
N GLU A 141 50.87 20.51 54.92
CA GLU A 141 52.13 21.10 54.43
C GLU A 141 52.95 21.71 55.52
N TYR A 142 52.34 22.55 56.42
CA TYR A 142 53.02 23.12 57.57
C TYR A 142 53.56 22.07 58.54
N SER A 143 52.74 21.01 58.81
CA SER A 143 53.15 19.90 59.68
C SER A 143 54.32 19.11 59.12
N GLN A 144 54.26 18.82 57.80
CA GLN A 144 55.33 18.15 57.07
C GLN A 144 56.64 18.93 57.12
N LEU A 145 56.61 20.19 56.75
CA LEU A 145 57.81 21.08 56.83
C LEU A 145 58.37 21.16 58.24
N THR A 146 57.51 21.15 59.29
CA THR A 146 57.94 21.15 60.69
C THR A 146 58.60 19.84 61.06
N ALA A 147 58.04 18.70 60.67
CA ALA A 147 58.64 17.37 60.93
C ALA A 147 60.00 17.22 60.22
N GLU A 148 60.11 17.65 58.94
CA GLU A 148 61.38 17.63 58.20
C GLU A 148 62.47 18.48 58.88
N ARG A 149 62.11 19.70 59.38
CA ARG A 149 63.01 20.58 60.08
C ARG A 149 63.47 19.96 61.39
N GLN A 150 62.55 19.33 62.16
CA GLN A 150 62.90 18.70 63.47
C GLN A 150 63.73 17.45 63.26
N ALA A 151 63.48 16.64 62.21
CA ALA A 151 64.31 15.50 61.83
C ALA A 151 65.77 15.97 61.54
N LEU A 152 65.94 17.06 60.79
CA LEU A 152 67.27 17.61 60.52
C LEU A 152 67.98 18.10 61.77
N LEU A 153 67.26 18.71 62.70
CA LEU A 153 67.84 19.16 63.98
C LEU A 153 68.23 17.98 64.90
N THR A 154 67.48 16.89 64.87
CA THR A 154 67.80 15.65 65.62
C THR A 154 69.04 14.97 65.04
N THR A 155 69.24 14.94 63.73
CA THR A 155 70.50 14.41 63.12
C THR A 155 71.71 15.20 63.48
N ARG A 156 71.57 16.52 63.85
CA ARG A 156 72.59 17.38 64.30
C ARG A 156 72.79 17.32 65.82
N GLY A 157 72.05 16.50 66.57
CA GLY A 157 72.12 16.34 67.98
C GLY A 157 71.52 17.48 68.78
N ILE A 158 70.74 18.40 68.21
CA ILE A 158 70.17 19.60 68.86
C ILE A 158 68.78 19.27 69.47
N LEU A 159 68.03 18.29 68.95
CA LEU A 159 66.68 17.94 69.37
C LEU A 159 66.63 16.46 69.83
N SER A 160 65.72 16.13 70.76
CA SER A 160 65.50 14.76 71.20
C SER A 160 64.79 13.92 70.16
N LYS A 161 65.05 12.62 70.14
CA LYS A 161 64.38 11.69 69.20
C LYS A 161 62.86 11.65 69.38
N ASP A 162 62.40 11.68 70.63
CA ASP A 162 60.98 11.69 70.97
C ASP A 162 60.23 12.90 70.38
N GLN A 163 60.84 14.10 70.36
CA GLN A 163 60.24 15.29 69.76
C GLN A 163 60.16 15.18 68.26
N ALA A 164 61.16 14.61 67.61
CA ALA A 164 61.12 14.35 66.17
C ALA A 164 60.07 13.32 65.83
N ASP A 165 59.95 12.21 66.56
CA ASP A 165 58.95 11.15 66.36
C ASP A 165 57.51 11.68 66.59
N GLN A 166 57.31 12.55 67.59
CA GLN A 166 56.05 13.24 67.84
C GLN A 166 55.63 14.13 66.68
N SER A 167 56.58 14.92 66.14
CA SER A 167 56.29 15.78 64.99
C SER A 167 56.00 14.98 63.71
N ARG A 168 56.68 13.87 63.52
CA ARG A 168 56.39 12.95 62.39
C ARG A 168 55.01 12.36 62.54
N ALA A 169 54.63 11.84 63.70
CA ALA A 169 53.30 11.32 63.94
C ALA A 169 52.19 12.39 63.71
N ALA A 170 52.45 13.66 64.06
CA ALA A 170 51.56 14.78 63.80
C ALA A 170 51.43 15.05 62.29
N ALA A 171 52.54 14.99 61.52
CA ALA A 171 52.53 15.14 60.08
C ALA A 171 51.80 13.99 59.39
N ASP A 172 52.00 12.74 59.81
CA ASP A 172 51.34 11.58 59.34
C ASP A 172 49.79 11.63 59.57
N ALA A 173 49.39 12.16 60.75
CA ALA A 173 47.96 12.35 61.07
C ALA A 173 47.29 13.39 60.18
N THR A 174 47.94 14.53 59.90
CA THR A 174 47.40 15.55 59.02
C THR A 174 47.39 15.11 57.59
N ALA A 175 48.38 14.34 57.15
CA ALA A 175 48.36 13.71 55.82
C ALA A 175 47.18 12.69 55.64
N ALA A 176 46.87 11.95 56.72
CA ALA A 176 45.70 11.05 56.73
C ALA A 176 44.37 11.84 56.64
N THR A 177 44.24 13.02 57.23
CA THR A 177 43.09 13.92 57.12
C THR A 177 42.92 14.39 55.68
N VAL A 178 43.98 14.83 55.00
CA VAL A 178 43.92 15.19 53.56
C VAL A 178 43.48 14.02 52.69
N LYS A 179 43.90 12.80 53.01
CA LYS A 179 43.42 11.61 52.27
C LYS A 179 41.94 11.35 52.50
N ALA A 180 41.44 11.57 53.72
CA ALA A 180 40.01 11.46 54.03
C ALA A 180 39.17 12.53 53.30
N ASP A 181 39.68 13.78 53.27
CA ASP A 181 38.98 14.85 52.51
C ASP A 181 38.91 14.59 51.01
N LYS A 182 39.99 14.06 50.41
CA LYS A 182 39.97 13.63 49.02
C LYS A 182 38.91 12.57 48.77
N ALA A 183 38.77 11.59 49.66
CA ALA A 183 37.72 10.57 49.56
C ALA A 183 36.32 11.18 49.75
N ALA A 184 36.17 12.19 50.64
CA ALA A 184 34.92 12.91 50.83
C ALA A 184 34.51 13.70 49.55
N ILE A 185 35.47 14.33 48.87
CA ILE A 185 35.24 15.01 47.58
C ILE A 185 34.79 14.01 46.52
N GLU A 186 35.44 12.87 46.39
CA GLU A 186 35.02 11.85 45.41
C GLU A 186 33.59 11.33 45.71
N SER A 187 33.25 11.17 46.99
CA SER A 187 31.89 10.84 47.41
C SER A 187 30.87 11.93 47.03
N ALA A 188 31.23 13.22 47.30
CA ALA A 188 30.38 14.37 46.95
C ALA A 188 30.21 14.50 45.42
N ARG A 189 31.27 14.25 44.64
CA ARG A 189 31.19 14.23 43.16
C ARG A 189 30.27 13.11 42.65
N ALA A 190 30.36 11.93 43.23
CA ALA A 190 29.46 10.81 42.87
C ALA A 190 27.99 11.15 43.17
N GLN A 191 27.74 11.78 44.35
CA GLN A 191 26.39 12.25 44.71
C GLN A 191 25.87 13.32 43.74
N LEU A 192 26.73 14.28 43.38
CA LEU A 192 26.41 15.33 42.40
C LEU A 192 26.06 14.73 41.04
N ALA A 193 26.82 13.73 40.57
CA ALA A 193 26.52 13.03 39.31
C ALA A 193 25.15 12.33 39.34
N ALA A 194 24.81 11.67 40.45
CA ALA A 194 23.49 11.05 40.64
C ALA A 194 22.36 12.10 40.60
N GLN A 195 22.59 13.28 41.24
CA GLN A 195 21.57 14.33 41.24
C GLN A 195 21.41 14.99 39.86
N ARG A 196 22.47 15.12 39.06
CA ARG A 196 22.38 15.57 37.67
C ARG A 196 21.52 14.62 36.85
N ALA A 197 21.71 13.32 37.00
CA ALA A 197 20.86 12.30 36.32
C ALA A 197 19.38 12.40 36.77
N ALA A 198 19.11 12.73 38.06
CA ALA A 198 17.77 12.97 38.55
C ALA A 198 17.11 14.20 37.89
N VAL A 199 17.85 15.29 37.70
CA VAL A 199 17.39 16.47 36.97
C VAL A 199 17.05 16.11 35.50
N ASP A 200 17.91 15.35 34.85
CA ASP A 200 17.70 14.96 33.45
C ASP A 200 16.46 14.02 33.31
N ASN A 201 16.25 13.11 34.25
CA ASN A 201 15.04 12.27 34.29
C ASN A 201 13.78 13.14 34.47
N ALA A 202 13.82 14.16 35.35
CA ALA A 202 12.68 15.06 35.52
C ALA A 202 12.41 15.91 34.28
N LYS A 203 13.44 16.35 33.53
CA LYS A 203 13.30 17.06 32.25
C LYS A 203 12.65 16.16 31.19
N VAL A 204 13.08 14.90 31.11
CA VAL A 204 12.49 13.92 30.18
C VAL A 204 11.01 13.71 30.53
N ALA A 205 10.65 13.51 31.79
CA ALA A 205 9.28 13.36 32.22
C ALA A 205 8.44 14.59 31.87
N LEU A 206 8.96 15.79 32.07
CA LEU A 206 8.30 17.04 31.65
C LEU A 206 8.13 17.11 30.12
N SER A 207 9.11 16.66 29.35
CA SER A 207 9.01 16.67 27.88
C SER A 207 7.86 15.81 27.36
N TYR A 208 7.48 14.76 28.08
CA TYR A 208 6.37 13.86 27.71
C TYR A 208 4.98 14.47 27.97
N THR A 209 4.90 15.62 28.65
CA THR A 209 3.62 16.33 28.79
C THR A 209 3.19 17.01 27.50
N VAL A 210 4.12 17.26 26.57
CA VAL A 210 3.85 17.80 25.24
C VAL A 210 3.94 16.67 24.24
N ILE A 211 2.79 16.17 23.80
CA ILE A 211 2.72 15.06 22.87
C ILE A 211 2.75 15.59 21.44
N ARG A 212 3.73 15.12 20.67
CA ARG A 212 3.95 15.53 19.28
C ARG A 212 3.71 14.38 18.32
N SER A 213 3.33 14.72 17.08
CA SER A 213 3.17 13.72 16.03
C SER A 213 4.50 13.05 15.69
N PRO A 214 4.59 11.70 15.74
CA PRO A 214 5.82 10.98 15.38
C PRO A 214 6.01 10.86 13.87
N ILE A 215 4.93 11.00 13.07
CA ILE A 215 4.92 10.85 11.61
C ILE A 215 4.09 11.95 10.94
N ASN A 216 4.30 12.10 9.63
CA ASN A 216 3.36 12.86 8.79
C ASN A 216 2.15 11.98 8.51
N GLY A 217 0.95 12.47 8.69
CA GLY A 217 -0.23 11.66 8.43
C GLY A 217 -1.54 12.38 8.72
N ARG A 218 -2.63 11.66 8.55
CA ARG A 218 -3.96 12.12 8.89
C ARG A 218 -4.36 11.59 10.25
N THR A 219 -4.91 12.47 11.09
CA THR A 219 -5.43 12.13 12.40
C THR A 219 -6.72 11.31 12.28
N GLY A 220 -6.85 10.32 13.11
CA GLY A 220 -8.08 9.53 13.27
C GLY A 220 -9.04 10.14 14.27
N ASN A 221 -9.93 9.31 14.79
CA ASN A 221 -10.89 9.67 15.83
C ASN A 221 -10.19 9.96 17.16
N LEU A 222 -10.68 10.95 17.89
CA LEU A 222 -10.20 11.33 19.22
C LEU A 222 -10.84 10.41 20.27
N ALA A 223 -10.01 9.55 20.87
CA ALA A 223 -10.52 8.60 21.88
C ALA A 223 -10.74 9.25 23.25
N VAL A 224 -10.02 10.33 23.57
CA VAL A 224 -10.03 11.00 24.88
C VAL A 224 -10.17 12.50 24.71
N LYS A 225 -11.14 13.10 25.40
CA LYS A 225 -11.40 14.55 25.36
C LYS A 225 -10.57 15.30 26.42
N SER A 226 -10.32 16.60 26.16
CA SER A 226 -9.76 17.51 27.16
C SER A 226 -10.51 17.46 28.49
N GLY A 227 -9.79 17.52 29.59
CA GLY A 227 -10.28 17.38 30.97
C GLY A 227 -10.20 15.95 31.54
N ASN A 228 -10.03 14.91 30.72
CA ASN A 228 -9.92 13.53 31.18
C ASN A 228 -8.51 13.20 31.67
N LEU A 229 -8.44 12.26 32.62
CA LEU A 229 -7.17 11.67 33.06
C LEU A 229 -6.74 10.60 32.05
N VAL A 230 -5.49 10.62 31.64
CA VAL A 230 -4.86 9.61 30.79
C VAL A 230 -3.77 8.88 31.58
N THR A 231 -3.68 7.56 31.34
CA THR A 231 -2.70 6.70 32.00
C THR A 231 -1.57 6.37 31.07
N ALA A 232 -0.33 6.44 31.58
CA ALA A 232 0.87 6.14 30.82
C ALA A 232 0.81 4.77 30.14
N ASN A 233 1.18 4.72 28.84
CA ASN A 233 1.30 3.55 27.99
C ASN A 233 0.01 2.70 27.79
N SER A 234 -1.06 3.05 28.47
CA SER A 234 -2.34 2.31 28.43
C SER A 234 -3.38 3.02 27.59
N THR A 235 -3.57 4.33 27.79
CA THR A 235 -4.63 5.09 27.11
C THR A 235 -4.20 5.45 25.70
N GLU A 236 -4.93 4.96 24.72
CA GLU A 236 -4.84 5.41 23.32
C GLU A 236 -5.57 6.75 23.21
N LEU A 237 -4.88 7.75 22.69
CA LEU A 237 -5.42 9.09 22.49
C LEU A 237 -6.05 9.24 21.12
N MET A 238 -5.34 8.78 20.09
CA MET A 238 -5.78 8.73 18.70
C MET A 238 -4.85 7.86 17.87
N THR A 239 -5.26 7.60 16.61
CA THR A 239 -4.39 7.03 15.59
C THR A 239 -3.95 8.08 14.59
N ILE A 240 -2.75 7.93 14.01
CA ILE A 240 -2.26 8.71 12.87
C ILE A 240 -1.95 7.73 11.76
N ALA A 241 -2.56 7.92 10.59
CA ALA A 241 -2.33 7.09 9.41
C ALA A 241 -1.60 7.90 8.34
N GLN A 242 -0.47 7.40 7.88
CA GLN A 242 0.25 7.96 6.75
C GLN A 242 -0.39 7.47 5.45
N ILE A 243 -1.09 8.38 4.76
CA ILE A 243 -1.79 8.08 3.52
C ILE A 243 -1.07 8.64 2.28
N GLN A 244 0.07 9.26 2.46
CA GLN A 244 0.98 9.77 1.43
C GLN A 244 2.43 9.48 1.84
N PRO A 245 3.09 8.49 1.20
CA PRO A 245 2.57 7.49 0.28
C PRO A 245 1.60 6.49 0.93
N VAL A 246 0.97 5.65 0.11
CA VAL A 246 0.09 4.55 0.55
C VAL A 246 0.55 3.25 -0.09
N ASN A 247 0.30 2.14 0.55
CA ASN A 247 0.61 0.82 0.02
C ASN A 247 -0.67 0.10 -0.43
N VAL A 248 -0.55 -0.74 -1.44
CA VAL A 248 -1.60 -1.69 -1.81
C VAL A 248 -1.01 -3.10 -1.72
N THR A 249 -1.58 -3.89 -0.83
CA THR A 249 -1.21 -5.30 -0.66
C THR A 249 -2.19 -6.16 -1.45
N PHE A 250 -1.69 -7.02 -2.33
CA PHE A 250 -2.50 -7.88 -3.17
C PHE A 250 -1.87 -9.27 -3.31
N ALA A 251 -2.69 -10.26 -3.60
CA ALA A 251 -2.26 -11.63 -3.76
C ALA A 251 -2.34 -12.05 -5.24
N VAL A 252 -1.34 -12.80 -5.69
CA VAL A 252 -1.32 -13.40 -7.03
C VAL A 252 -0.98 -14.89 -6.92
N PRO A 253 -1.48 -15.74 -7.85
CA PRO A 253 -1.12 -17.16 -7.85
C PRO A 253 0.40 -17.40 -7.86
N ALA A 254 0.88 -18.34 -7.06
CA ALA A 254 2.30 -18.61 -6.92
C ALA A 254 2.97 -19.05 -8.23
N THR A 255 2.21 -19.59 -9.17
CA THR A 255 2.64 -19.95 -10.53
C THR A 255 3.26 -18.78 -11.29
N HIS A 256 2.87 -17.55 -10.98
CA HIS A 256 3.44 -16.34 -11.60
C HIS A 256 4.76 -15.87 -10.99
N LEU A 257 5.14 -16.38 -9.81
CA LEU A 257 6.32 -15.93 -9.07
C LEU A 257 7.64 -15.99 -9.89
N PRO A 258 7.95 -17.08 -10.64
CA PRO A 258 9.17 -17.13 -11.45
C PRO A 258 9.20 -16.05 -12.55
N THR A 259 8.02 -15.73 -13.12
CA THR A 259 7.89 -14.71 -14.17
C THR A 259 8.03 -13.30 -13.60
N ILE A 260 7.43 -13.04 -12.43
CA ILE A 260 7.56 -11.76 -11.71
C ILE A 260 9.04 -11.53 -11.33
N LYS A 261 9.72 -12.53 -10.76
CA LYS A 261 11.14 -12.40 -10.39
C LYS A 261 12.02 -12.11 -11.61
N ARG A 262 11.78 -12.76 -12.75
CA ARG A 262 12.50 -12.48 -14.00
C ARG A 262 12.23 -11.07 -14.53
N ALA A 263 10.98 -10.62 -14.48
CA ALA A 263 10.62 -9.27 -14.92
C ALA A 263 11.28 -8.19 -14.04
N MET A 264 11.43 -8.42 -12.74
CA MET A 264 12.10 -7.50 -11.81
C MET A 264 13.60 -7.33 -12.05
N THR A 265 14.26 -8.24 -12.75
CA THR A 265 15.68 -8.04 -13.10
C THR A 265 15.90 -6.85 -14.03
N GLY A 266 14.86 -6.42 -14.75
CA GLY A 266 14.86 -5.23 -15.60
C GLY A 266 14.47 -3.93 -14.88
N GLY A 267 14.18 -3.96 -13.59
CA GLY A 267 13.77 -2.79 -12.80
C GLY A 267 12.46 -3.00 -12.01
N ALA A 268 12.00 -1.93 -11.37
CA ALA A 268 10.75 -1.96 -10.63
C ALA A 268 9.56 -2.11 -11.57
N LEU A 269 8.66 -3.07 -11.25
CA LEU A 269 7.46 -3.31 -12.03
C LEU A 269 6.39 -2.25 -11.73
N SER A 270 5.75 -1.75 -12.78
CA SER A 270 4.63 -0.82 -12.65
C SER A 270 3.38 -1.56 -12.20
N VAL A 271 2.67 -0.97 -11.25
CA VAL A 271 1.40 -1.49 -10.72
C VAL A 271 0.34 -0.42 -10.87
N ILE A 272 -0.80 -0.77 -11.43
CA ILE A 272 -1.95 0.10 -11.57
C ILE A 272 -3.01 -0.36 -10.58
N ALA A 273 -3.43 0.52 -9.69
CA ALA A 273 -4.52 0.27 -8.76
C ALA A 273 -5.73 1.13 -9.14
N THR A 274 -6.89 0.50 -9.30
CA THR A 274 -8.15 1.16 -9.57
C THR A 274 -9.09 0.87 -8.41
N PRO A 275 -9.48 1.88 -7.60
CA PRO A 275 -10.52 1.73 -6.58
C PRO A 275 -11.81 1.17 -7.18
N GLN A 276 -12.67 0.59 -6.35
CA GLN A 276 -13.92 -0.03 -6.85
C GLN A 276 -14.99 0.98 -7.23
N ASP A 277 -14.82 2.26 -6.90
CA ASP A 277 -15.75 3.31 -7.25
C ASP A 277 -15.76 3.55 -8.77
N ALA A 278 -16.96 3.70 -9.35
CA ALA A 278 -17.15 3.75 -10.80
C ALA A 278 -16.40 4.90 -11.50
N ASP A 279 -16.20 6.03 -10.80
CA ASP A 279 -15.57 7.24 -11.32
C ASP A 279 -14.09 7.38 -10.89
N ALA A 280 -13.55 6.39 -10.18
CA ALA A 280 -12.20 6.46 -9.64
C ALA A 280 -11.13 6.36 -10.74
N LYS A 281 -10.22 7.33 -10.75
CA LYS A 281 -9.07 7.34 -11.65
C LYS A 281 -8.07 6.24 -11.24
N PRO A 282 -7.50 5.50 -12.19
CA PRO A 282 -6.41 4.56 -11.92
C PRO A 282 -5.20 5.30 -11.36
N ALA A 283 -4.64 4.79 -10.28
CA ALA A 283 -3.37 5.25 -9.73
C ALA A 283 -2.23 4.35 -10.20
N THR A 284 -1.08 4.94 -10.49
CA THR A 284 0.12 4.19 -10.87
C THR A 284 1.12 4.21 -9.72
N GLY A 285 1.63 3.05 -9.37
CA GLY A 285 2.65 2.83 -8.36
C GLY A 285 3.72 1.86 -8.84
N ALA A 286 4.59 1.48 -7.95
CA ALA A 286 5.67 0.53 -8.21
C ALA A 286 5.62 -0.64 -7.23
N LEU A 287 5.89 -1.86 -7.71
CA LEU A 287 6.05 -3.02 -6.86
C LEU A 287 7.25 -2.82 -5.94
N SER A 288 7.00 -2.79 -4.63
CA SER A 288 8.03 -2.51 -3.62
C SER A 288 8.45 -3.74 -2.83
N PHE A 289 7.58 -4.76 -2.76
CA PHE A 289 7.85 -5.93 -1.92
C PHE A 289 7.16 -7.18 -2.47
N ILE A 290 7.85 -8.31 -2.35
CA ILE A 290 7.34 -9.67 -2.57
C ILE A 290 7.52 -10.42 -1.26
N ASP A 291 6.49 -11.09 -0.79
CA ASP A 291 6.55 -11.88 0.42
C ASP A 291 7.58 -13.02 0.29
N ASN A 292 8.14 -13.44 1.41
CA ASN A 292 9.14 -14.51 1.47
C ASN A 292 8.52 -15.92 1.48
N ALA A 293 7.20 -16.01 1.71
CA ALA A 293 6.47 -17.26 1.78
C ALA A 293 5.22 -17.23 0.89
N VAL A 294 4.90 -18.38 0.31
CA VAL A 294 3.63 -18.65 -0.38
C VAL A 294 2.63 -19.13 0.66
N ASP A 295 1.42 -18.59 0.62
CA ASP A 295 0.32 -19.11 1.43
C ASP A 295 -0.13 -20.45 0.86
N ALA A 296 0.17 -21.53 1.60
CA ALA A 296 -0.13 -22.89 1.17
C ALA A 296 -1.63 -23.22 1.11
N THR A 297 -2.48 -22.42 1.75
CA THR A 297 -3.94 -22.62 1.76
C THR A 297 -4.59 -22.15 0.46
N THR A 298 -4.06 -21.08 -0.11
CA THR A 298 -4.62 -20.41 -1.30
C THR A 298 -3.72 -20.53 -2.53
N ASP A 299 -2.52 -21.11 -2.39
CA ASP A 299 -1.46 -21.13 -3.41
C ASP A 299 -1.18 -19.75 -4.00
N THR A 300 -1.15 -18.73 -3.14
CA THR A 300 -0.88 -17.35 -3.56
C THR A 300 0.32 -16.77 -2.85
N ILE A 301 0.95 -15.78 -3.49
CA ILE A 301 2.01 -14.97 -2.89
C ILE A 301 1.52 -13.53 -2.72
N LYS A 302 1.80 -12.95 -1.55
CA LYS A 302 1.48 -11.55 -1.27
C LYS A 302 2.53 -10.63 -1.87
N LEU A 303 2.05 -9.60 -2.52
CA LEU A 303 2.83 -8.54 -3.12
C LEU A 303 2.39 -7.21 -2.53
N LYS A 304 3.31 -6.26 -2.42
CA LYS A 304 3.01 -4.90 -1.98
C LYS A 304 3.55 -3.91 -2.99
N ALA A 305 2.72 -2.96 -3.39
CA ALA A 305 3.09 -1.86 -4.26
C ALA A 305 2.89 -0.53 -3.54
N THR A 306 3.79 0.42 -3.78
CA THR A 306 3.75 1.75 -3.18
C THR A 306 3.24 2.76 -4.18
N PHE A 307 2.30 3.61 -3.74
CA PHE A 307 1.66 4.66 -4.51
C PHE A 307 1.86 6.00 -3.81
N GLN A 308 2.22 7.05 -4.54
CA GLN A 308 2.43 8.39 -3.96
C GLN A 308 1.15 9.05 -3.47
N ASN A 309 0.01 8.72 -4.10
CA ASN A 309 -1.33 9.15 -3.71
C ASN A 309 -1.50 10.68 -3.51
N PRO A 310 -1.07 11.53 -4.47
CA PRO A 310 -1.11 12.98 -4.31
C PRO A 310 -2.55 13.49 -4.15
N ASP A 311 -3.48 12.89 -4.86
CA ASP A 311 -4.89 13.26 -4.87
C ASP A 311 -5.70 12.58 -3.75
N ARG A 312 -5.08 11.69 -2.98
CA ARG A 312 -5.65 10.99 -1.80
C ARG A 312 -6.89 10.14 -2.10
N HIS A 313 -7.04 9.64 -3.34
CA HIS A 313 -8.20 8.79 -3.64
C HIS A 313 -7.99 7.32 -3.26
N LEU A 314 -6.77 6.89 -3.04
CA LEU A 314 -6.53 5.60 -2.41
C LEU A 314 -6.66 5.79 -0.90
N TRP A 315 -7.71 5.20 -0.33
CA TRP A 315 -8.01 5.31 1.08
C TRP A 315 -7.69 4.01 1.81
N PRO A 316 -6.95 4.03 2.93
CA PRO A 316 -6.67 2.83 3.71
C PRO A 316 -7.95 2.08 4.09
N GLY A 317 -7.96 0.76 3.90
CA GLY A 317 -9.10 -0.12 4.12
C GLY A 317 -9.97 -0.37 2.89
N GLN A 318 -9.81 0.40 1.79
CA GLN A 318 -10.52 0.15 0.55
C GLN A 318 -9.91 -1.00 -0.24
N PHE A 319 -10.76 -1.71 -0.99
CA PHE A 319 -10.32 -2.64 -2.00
C PHE A 319 -10.06 -1.92 -3.33
N ALA A 320 -9.02 -2.36 -4.03
CA ALA A 320 -8.67 -1.87 -5.36
C ALA A 320 -8.41 -3.05 -6.29
N ARG A 321 -8.84 -2.92 -7.55
CA ARG A 321 -8.39 -3.82 -8.62
C ARG A 321 -6.97 -3.45 -8.98
N VAL A 322 -6.10 -4.43 -9.00
CA VAL A 322 -4.68 -4.25 -9.24
C VAL A 322 -4.28 -4.92 -10.53
N LYS A 323 -3.53 -4.22 -11.37
CA LYS A 323 -2.87 -4.77 -12.56
C LYS A 323 -1.37 -4.63 -12.39
N LEU A 324 -0.69 -5.76 -12.22
CA LEU A 324 0.77 -5.82 -12.18
C LEU A 324 1.30 -5.97 -13.59
N ARG A 325 1.95 -4.94 -14.12
CA ARG A 325 2.56 -4.94 -15.44
C ARG A 325 3.91 -5.62 -15.43
N LEU A 326 4.02 -6.77 -16.10
CA LEU A 326 5.27 -7.51 -16.20
C LEU A 326 6.18 -6.94 -17.29
N ARG A 327 5.60 -6.69 -18.46
CA ARG A 327 6.26 -6.12 -19.64
C ARG A 327 5.23 -5.57 -20.60
N THR A 328 5.69 -4.77 -21.55
CA THR A 328 4.88 -4.36 -22.71
C THR A 328 5.50 -5.01 -23.96
N LEU A 329 4.70 -5.79 -24.70
CA LEU A 329 5.08 -6.31 -25.99
C LEU A 329 4.96 -5.17 -26.99
N GLN A 330 6.09 -4.67 -27.44
CA GLN A 330 6.11 -3.59 -28.44
C GLN A 330 5.73 -4.16 -29.83
N GLN A 331 4.91 -3.42 -30.57
CA GLN A 331 4.49 -3.76 -31.93
C GLN A 331 3.98 -5.22 -32.08
N ALA A 332 3.22 -5.70 -31.10
CA ALA A 332 2.62 -7.02 -31.18
C ALA A 332 1.54 -7.06 -32.27
N THR A 333 1.55 -8.13 -33.06
CA THR A 333 0.52 -8.37 -34.07
C THR A 333 -0.77 -8.78 -33.39
N ILE A 334 -1.83 -7.99 -33.53
CA ILE A 334 -3.13 -8.24 -32.89
C ILE A 334 -4.25 -8.47 -33.94
N VAL A 335 -5.19 -9.34 -33.56
CA VAL A 335 -6.41 -9.55 -34.30
C VAL A 335 -7.60 -9.60 -33.34
N PRO A 336 -8.80 -9.17 -33.73
CA PRO A 336 -10.00 -9.37 -32.92
C PRO A 336 -10.19 -10.85 -32.57
N GLN A 337 -10.54 -11.15 -31.33
CA GLN A 337 -10.75 -12.52 -30.85
C GLN A 337 -11.74 -13.31 -31.76
N GLN A 338 -12.75 -12.62 -32.29
CA GLN A 338 -13.77 -13.22 -33.17
C GLN A 338 -13.17 -13.76 -34.47
N ALA A 339 -12.01 -13.26 -34.92
CA ALA A 339 -11.33 -13.74 -36.11
C ALA A 339 -10.61 -15.08 -35.90
N LEU A 340 -10.30 -15.44 -34.64
CA LEU A 340 -9.60 -16.67 -34.30
C LEU A 340 -10.58 -17.83 -34.24
N GLN A 341 -10.30 -18.89 -35.01
CA GLN A 341 -11.07 -20.12 -35.07
C GLN A 341 -10.24 -21.28 -34.53
N THR A 342 -10.93 -22.30 -33.98
CA THR A 342 -10.29 -23.54 -33.52
C THR A 342 -10.78 -24.69 -34.37
N GLY A 343 -9.85 -25.40 -35.02
CA GLY A 343 -10.09 -26.58 -35.81
C GLY A 343 -9.44 -27.84 -35.26
N GLN A 344 -9.49 -28.93 -36.01
CA GLN A 344 -8.87 -30.21 -35.61
C GLN A 344 -7.35 -30.12 -35.54
N ASP A 345 -6.72 -29.32 -36.41
CA ASP A 345 -5.26 -29.17 -36.49
C ASP A 345 -4.73 -27.98 -35.64
N GLY A 346 -5.60 -27.36 -34.82
CA GLY A 346 -5.24 -26.22 -33.99
C GLY A 346 -5.99 -24.94 -34.33
N GLN A 347 -5.38 -23.81 -33.92
CA GLN A 347 -5.98 -22.49 -34.14
C GLN A 347 -5.61 -21.93 -35.53
N PHE A 348 -6.57 -21.30 -36.19
CA PHE A 348 -6.38 -20.72 -37.50
C PHE A 348 -7.21 -19.45 -37.70
N VAL A 349 -6.89 -18.69 -38.71
CA VAL A 349 -7.66 -17.52 -39.18
C VAL A 349 -7.88 -17.60 -40.67
N PHE A 350 -8.95 -16.97 -41.16
CA PHE A 350 -9.16 -16.76 -42.57
C PHE A 350 -8.56 -15.43 -43.01
N VAL A 351 -7.51 -15.47 -43.82
CA VAL A 351 -6.86 -14.30 -44.42
C VAL A 351 -7.49 -14.04 -45.79
N VAL A 352 -7.94 -12.79 -46.01
CA VAL A 352 -8.51 -12.37 -47.30
C VAL A 352 -7.36 -11.93 -48.21
N LYS A 353 -7.23 -12.62 -49.35
CA LYS A 353 -6.24 -12.28 -50.39
C LYS A 353 -6.70 -11.09 -51.25
N PRO A 354 -5.81 -10.48 -52.04
CA PRO A 354 -6.16 -9.39 -52.97
C PRO A 354 -7.19 -9.78 -54.05
N ASP A 355 -7.26 -11.08 -54.40
CA ASP A 355 -8.22 -11.65 -55.33
C ASP A 355 -9.60 -11.91 -54.74
N SER A 356 -9.84 -11.45 -53.51
CA SER A 356 -11.06 -11.66 -52.73
C SER A 356 -11.34 -13.14 -52.39
N THR A 357 -10.35 -14.00 -52.38
CA THR A 357 -10.45 -15.37 -51.86
C THR A 357 -9.90 -15.44 -50.43
N VAL A 358 -10.38 -16.41 -49.64
CA VAL A 358 -9.89 -16.65 -48.29
C VAL A 358 -8.87 -17.80 -48.26
N GLU A 359 -7.87 -17.64 -47.47
CA GLU A 359 -6.88 -18.65 -47.12
C GLU A 359 -7.02 -19.02 -45.67
N GLN A 360 -7.23 -20.29 -45.37
CA GLN A 360 -7.16 -20.81 -44.01
C GLN A 360 -5.68 -20.90 -43.61
N ARG A 361 -5.25 -20.09 -42.66
CA ARG A 361 -3.86 -20.03 -42.24
C ARG A 361 -3.76 -20.42 -40.77
N PRO A 362 -2.94 -21.45 -40.42
CA PRO A 362 -2.67 -21.81 -39.04
C PRO A 362 -1.89 -20.67 -38.35
N VAL A 363 -2.29 -20.40 -37.11
CA VAL A 363 -1.68 -19.34 -36.30
C VAL A 363 -1.38 -19.84 -34.91
N THR A 364 -0.31 -19.27 -34.30
CA THR A 364 -0.04 -19.48 -32.88
C THR A 364 -0.57 -18.25 -32.14
N ALA A 365 -1.69 -18.44 -31.44
CA ALA A 365 -2.24 -17.39 -30.59
C ALA A 365 -1.51 -17.34 -29.26
N GLY A 366 -1.17 -16.14 -28.84
CA GLY A 366 -0.57 -15.82 -27.56
C GLY A 366 -1.61 -15.30 -26.58
N GLN A 367 -1.24 -14.25 -25.84
CA GLN A 367 -2.09 -13.66 -24.80
C GLN A 367 -3.29 -12.93 -25.39
N ARG A 368 -4.43 -13.07 -24.70
CA ARG A 368 -5.64 -12.28 -24.97
C ARG A 368 -5.60 -10.98 -24.17
N VAL A 369 -5.93 -9.87 -24.84
CA VAL A 369 -5.98 -8.54 -24.21
C VAL A 369 -7.25 -7.82 -24.66
N ASN A 370 -8.19 -7.65 -23.75
CA ASN A 370 -9.54 -7.16 -24.01
C ASN A 370 -10.22 -8.00 -25.10
N ASP A 371 -10.66 -7.37 -26.20
CA ASP A 371 -11.31 -8.01 -27.34
C ASP A 371 -10.33 -8.50 -28.41
N ASP A 372 -9.03 -8.28 -28.21
CA ASP A 372 -7.98 -8.64 -29.16
C ASP A 372 -7.16 -9.83 -28.67
N VAL A 373 -6.55 -10.57 -29.60
CA VAL A 373 -5.62 -11.67 -29.35
C VAL A 373 -4.28 -11.35 -30.02
N VAL A 374 -3.19 -11.50 -29.29
CA VAL A 374 -1.83 -11.42 -29.86
C VAL A 374 -1.55 -12.66 -30.66
N ILE A 375 -1.09 -12.50 -31.89
CA ILE A 375 -0.65 -13.61 -32.74
C ILE A 375 0.88 -13.62 -32.77
N GLU A 376 1.46 -14.69 -32.23
CA GLU A 376 2.92 -14.85 -32.17
C GLU A 376 3.51 -15.29 -33.51
N LYS A 377 2.78 -16.13 -34.27
CA LYS A 377 3.21 -16.65 -35.56
C LYS A 377 2.02 -16.85 -36.49
N GLY A 378 2.26 -16.65 -37.80
CA GLY A 378 1.31 -16.99 -38.85
C GLY A 378 0.67 -15.81 -39.57
N LEU A 379 0.77 -14.57 -39.04
CA LEU A 379 0.23 -13.37 -39.68
C LEU A 379 1.28 -12.29 -39.88
N LYS A 380 1.09 -11.47 -40.91
CA LYS A 380 1.87 -10.26 -41.15
C LYS A 380 1.05 -9.00 -40.86
N PRO A 381 1.66 -7.93 -40.39
CA PRO A 381 0.98 -6.66 -40.21
C PRO A 381 0.37 -6.15 -41.51
N GLY A 382 -0.83 -5.59 -41.43
CA GLY A 382 -1.57 -5.06 -42.57
C GLY A 382 -2.39 -6.09 -43.39
N GLU A 383 -2.28 -7.40 -43.10
CA GLU A 383 -3.15 -8.40 -43.67
C GLU A 383 -4.59 -8.19 -43.22
N THR A 384 -5.56 -8.63 -44.05
CA THR A 384 -6.99 -8.55 -43.75
C THR A 384 -7.49 -9.92 -43.32
N VAL A 385 -8.10 -10.02 -42.14
CA VAL A 385 -8.67 -11.27 -41.60
C VAL A 385 -10.19 -11.17 -41.50
N VAL A 386 -10.87 -12.30 -41.63
CA VAL A 386 -12.33 -12.36 -41.47
C VAL A 386 -12.67 -12.34 -39.97
N LYS A 387 -13.50 -11.37 -39.59
CA LYS A 387 -14.00 -11.19 -38.21
C LYS A 387 -15.34 -11.91 -37.99
N GLU A 388 -16.26 -11.85 -38.98
CA GLU A 388 -17.57 -12.47 -38.90
C GLU A 388 -17.96 -13.11 -40.26
N GLY A 389 -18.74 -14.19 -40.22
CA GLY A 389 -19.18 -14.92 -41.43
C GLY A 389 -18.35 -16.19 -41.71
N GLN A 390 -17.50 -16.63 -40.81
CA GLN A 390 -16.54 -17.74 -40.97
C GLN A 390 -17.21 -19.10 -41.20
N LEU A 391 -18.42 -19.33 -40.66
CA LEU A 391 -19.12 -20.62 -40.69
C LEU A 391 -19.43 -21.15 -42.11
N ARG A 392 -19.35 -20.27 -43.11
CA ARG A 392 -19.63 -20.59 -44.51
C ARG A 392 -18.38 -20.57 -45.39
N LEU A 393 -17.22 -20.45 -44.75
CA LEU A 393 -15.97 -20.32 -45.48
C LEU A 393 -15.19 -21.63 -45.49
N GLU A 394 -14.71 -21.97 -46.66
CA GLU A 394 -13.70 -23.00 -46.87
C GLU A 394 -12.50 -22.38 -47.60
N GLN A 395 -11.38 -23.08 -47.62
CA GLN A 395 -10.17 -22.61 -48.29
C GLN A 395 -10.47 -22.31 -49.79
N GLY A 396 -10.14 -21.08 -50.22
CA GLY A 396 -10.37 -20.64 -51.59
C GLY A 396 -11.76 -20.06 -51.86
N THR A 397 -12.66 -20.00 -50.87
CA THR A 397 -13.99 -19.39 -51.02
C THR A 397 -13.85 -17.90 -51.34
N ARG A 398 -14.63 -17.43 -52.34
CA ARG A 398 -14.70 -16.01 -52.69
C ARG A 398 -15.56 -15.25 -51.69
N VAL A 399 -15.08 -14.13 -51.16
CA VAL A 399 -15.78 -13.31 -50.15
C VAL A 399 -16.10 -11.92 -50.68
N GLN A 400 -17.18 -11.37 -50.18
CA GLN A 400 -17.59 -9.99 -50.39
C GLN A 400 -17.54 -9.26 -49.04
N ARG A 401 -16.80 -8.14 -48.97
CA ARG A 401 -16.75 -7.33 -47.76
C ARG A 401 -18.10 -6.73 -47.48
N SER A 402 -18.63 -6.96 -46.29
CA SER A 402 -19.86 -6.37 -45.78
C SER A 402 -19.47 -5.34 -44.70
N ASP A 403 -20.01 -4.13 -44.79
CA ASP A 403 -19.82 -3.14 -43.75
C ASP A 403 -20.63 -3.55 -42.52
N PRO A 404 -20.07 -3.42 -41.29
CA PRO A 404 -20.74 -3.83 -40.07
C PRO A 404 -22.02 -3.06 -39.75
N ASN A 405 -22.30 -1.95 -40.45
CA ASN A 405 -23.46 -1.08 -40.24
C ASN A 405 -24.57 -1.27 -41.29
N GLY A 406 -24.69 -2.45 -41.88
CA GLY A 406 -25.90 -2.89 -42.58
C GLY A 406 -26.66 -1.89 -43.47
N ASN A 407 -25.99 -0.89 -44.07
CA ASN A 407 -26.60 0.00 -45.03
C ASN A 407 -26.45 -0.63 -46.44
N THR A 408 -27.29 -1.62 -46.74
CA THR A 408 -27.54 -2.04 -48.12
C THR A 408 -28.17 -0.88 -48.84
N GLY A 409 -27.34 -0.07 -49.52
CA GLY A 409 -27.79 0.93 -50.47
C GLY A 409 -28.64 0.30 -51.57
N GLY A 410 -29.90 0.13 -51.29
CA GLY A 410 -30.91 -0.20 -52.29
C GLY A 410 -31.02 0.94 -53.29
N ARG A 411 -30.46 0.74 -54.48
CA ARG A 411 -30.81 1.49 -55.69
C ARG A 411 -32.28 1.24 -55.96
N THR A 412 -33.17 2.12 -55.53
CA THR A 412 -34.48 2.27 -56.13
C THR A 412 -34.47 3.52 -56.98
N GLY A 413 -34.35 3.24 -58.28
CA GLY A 413 -34.65 4.21 -59.30
C GLY A 413 -36.12 4.47 -59.37
N GLY A 414 -36.43 5.69 -59.47
CA GLY A 414 -37.31 6.20 -60.41
C GLY A 414 -38.78 6.40 -60.19
N ARG A 415 -39.14 7.52 -60.49
CA ARG A 415 -40.37 8.07 -61.12
C ARG A 415 -41.40 8.67 -60.21
N GLY A 416 -41.44 9.95 -60.41
CA GLY A 416 -42.33 10.92 -59.90
C GLY A 416 -43.82 10.67 -60.14
N ARG A 417 -44.59 11.32 -59.27
CA ARG A 417 -45.86 11.93 -59.74
C ARG A 417 -46.29 13.03 -58.78
N SER A 418 -46.49 14.15 -59.37
CA SER A 418 -47.14 15.36 -58.88
C SER A 418 -48.52 15.15 -58.28
N GLY A 419 -48.88 16.00 -57.31
CA GLY A 419 -50.24 16.24 -56.81
C GLY A 419 -50.22 16.97 -55.46
N ARG A 420 -50.24 18.19 -55.43
CA ARG A 420 -51.20 19.32 -55.26
C ARG A 420 -52.20 19.12 -54.12
N GLY A 421 -52.21 20.12 -53.21
CA GLY A 421 -53.39 20.54 -52.44
C GLY A 421 -53.16 20.47 -50.94
N GLY A 422 -53.09 21.57 -50.31
CA GLY A 422 -54.07 22.38 -49.65
C GLY A 422 -53.91 22.27 -48.16
N GLY A 423 -53.53 23.25 -47.43
CA GLY A 423 -54.34 24.28 -46.89
C GLY A 423 -54.64 24.10 -45.42
N GLY A 424 -54.38 25.12 -44.58
CA GLY A 424 -55.06 25.34 -43.32
C GLY A 424 -54.12 25.36 -42.10
N ARG A 425 -53.67 26.47 -41.71
CA ARG A 425 -54.12 27.51 -40.75
C ARG A 425 -54.35 27.03 -39.32
N SER A 426 -53.66 27.79 -38.47
CA SER A 426 -53.98 28.35 -37.17
C SER A 426 -53.62 27.47 -35.97
N GLY A 427 -52.99 27.90 -34.93
CA GLY A 427 -52.97 29.12 -34.21
C GLY A 427 -52.95 28.75 -32.73
N GLY A 428 -52.32 29.54 -31.90
CA GLY A 428 -52.56 29.61 -30.44
C GLY A 428 -51.32 29.18 -29.60
N GLN A 429 -50.47 30.05 -29.18
CA GLN A 429 -50.49 30.94 -27.98
C GLN A 429 -50.86 30.30 -26.66
N GLY A 430 -49.94 30.51 -25.66
CA GLY A 430 -50.18 30.46 -24.21
C GLY A 430 -49.00 29.84 -23.52
N ALA A 431 -48.06 30.53 -22.95
CA ALA A 431 -47.96 31.47 -21.85
C ALA A 431 -48.22 30.86 -20.45
N GLY A 432 -47.24 31.09 -19.59
CA GLY A 432 -47.35 31.04 -18.11
C GLY A 432 -46.74 29.78 -17.51
N GLY A 433 -45.78 29.83 -16.64
CA GLY A 433 -45.53 30.74 -15.55
C GLY A 433 -45.50 29.94 -14.26
N ARG A 434 -44.43 29.96 -13.66
CA ARG A 434 -43.96 29.92 -12.30
C ARG A 434 -42.88 28.90 -12.04
#